data_84cdb42dafc921461eed9ec3a8603253
#
_entry.id   84cdb42dafc921461eed9ec3a8603253
#
_cell.length_a   1.000
_cell.length_b   1.000
_cell.length_c   1.000
_cell.angle_alpha   90.00
_cell.angle_beta   90.00
_cell.angle_gamma   90.00
#
_symmetry.space_group_name_H-M   'P 1'
#
loop_
_entity.id
_entity.type
_entity.pdbx_description
1 polymer ?
#
loop_
_entity_poly.entity_id
_entity_poly.type
_entity_poly.pdbx_seq_one_letter_code
_entity_poly.pdbx_strand_id
1 'polypeptide(L)'
;LERLNKEGKLPSYIKDHPVYYAGPAKTPKGMTSGSFGPTTAGRMDTYVDKFQQNGGSMVMLAKGNRSKEVRDSCKKNGGFYLGTIGGAAAKVASDYIKKIEIVEYPEFGMEAVWKIEVEKFPAFVVIDNKGNDFFEN
;
A
#
# COMPACT_ATOMS: atom_id res chain seq x y z
N LEU A 1 5.61 -12.64 -4.43
CA LEU A 1 4.87 -13.89 -4.53
C LEU A 1 5.80 -15.08 -4.74
N GLU A 2 6.74 -15.00 -5.67
CA GLU A 2 7.73 -16.08 -5.90
C GLU A 2 8.49 -16.47 -4.63
N ARG A 3 8.94 -15.46 -3.87
CA ARG A 3 9.62 -15.69 -2.60
C ARG A 3 8.71 -16.43 -1.61
N LEU A 4 7.44 -16.02 -1.50
CA LEU A 4 6.47 -16.70 -0.65
C LEU A 4 6.28 -18.17 -1.06
N ASN A 5 6.21 -18.41 -2.37
CA ASN A 5 6.04 -19.77 -2.89
C ASN A 5 7.28 -20.65 -2.63
N LYS A 6 8.49 -20.08 -2.70
CA LYS A 6 9.75 -20.80 -2.49
C LYS A 6 10.10 -20.98 -1.01
N GLU A 7 9.92 -19.93 -0.22
CA GLU A 7 10.36 -19.90 1.19
C GLU A 7 9.24 -20.13 2.19
N GLY A 8 7.98 -20.13 1.75
CA GLY A 8 6.81 -20.32 2.59
C GLY A 8 6.51 -19.16 3.55
N LYS A 9 7.18 -18.02 3.38
CA LYS A 9 7.00 -16.85 4.26
C LYS A 9 7.19 -15.53 3.52
N LEU A 10 6.53 -14.50 4.03
CA LEU A 10 6.69 -13.13 3.55
C LEU A 10 7.88 -12.44 4.25
N PRO A 11 8.50 -11.44 3.60
CA PRO A 11 9.42 -10.54 4.28
C PRO A 11 8.76 -9.85 5.48
N SER A 12 9.52 -9.64 6.56
CA SER A 12 9.01 -9.04 7.79
C SER A 12 8.39 -7.66 7.58
N TYR A 13 8.95 -6.85 6.70
CA TYR A 13 8.44 -5.50 6.46
C TYR A 13 7.01 -5.48 5.89
N ILE A 14 6.58 -6.48 5.14
CA ILE A 14 5.19 -6.60 4.64
C ILE A 14 4.24 -7.01 5.76
N LYS A 15 4.73 -7.76 6.75
CA LYS A 15 3.95 -8.22 7.90
C LYS A 15 3.82 -7.16 8.98
N ASP A 16 4.87 -6.39 9.21
CA ASP A 16 4.99 -5.50 10.36
C ASP A 16 4.51 -4.07 10.08
N HIS A 17 4.25 -3.74 8.81
CA HIS A 17 3.90 -2.39 8.39
C HIS A 17 2.71 -2.36 7.44
N PRO A 18 1.92 -1.26 7.44
CA PRO A 18 0.97 -1.01 6.38
C PRO A 18 1.65 -0.96 5.01
N VAL A 19 0.94 -1.36 3.98
CA VAL A 19 1.43 -1.36 2.60
C VAL A 19 0.74 -0.26 1.81
N TYR A 20 1.51 0.68 1.28
CA TYR A 20 1.01 1.76 0.44
C TYR A 20 1.28 1.43 -1.03
N TYR A 21 0.21 1.24 -1.78
CA TYR A 21 0.29 1.01 -3.22
C TYR A 21 0.43 2.35 -3.94
N ALA A 22 1.68 2.73 -4.18
CA ALA A 22 2.03 4.00 -4.78
C ALA A 22 3.32 3.87 -5.59
N GLY A 23 3.59 4.85 -6.40
CA GLY A 23 4.86 4.96 -7.13
C GLY A 23 5.44 6.35 -6.95
N PRO A 24 6.65 6.47 -6.43
CA PRO A 24 7.32 7.75 -6.39
C PRO A 24 7.82 8.14 -7.78
N ALA A 25 7.71 9.42 -8.12
CA ALA A 25 8.44 9.99 -9.24
C ALA A 25 9.88 10.27 -8.81
N LYS A 26 10.75 10.51 -9.79
CA LYS A 26 12.14 10.88 -9.52
C LYS A 26 12.20 12.09 -8.57
N THR A 27 13.00 11.98 -7.54
CA THR A 27 13.16 13.05 -6.54
C THR A 27 13.86 14.25 -7.13
N PRO A 28 13.25 15.44 -7.13
CA PRO A 28 13.93 16.65 -7.51
C PRO A 28 15.06 17.00 -6.54
N LYS A 29 16.06 17.69 -7.04
CA LYS A 29 17.19 18.13 -6.20
C LYS A 29 16.72 19.00 -5.03
N GLY A 30 17.15 18.66 -3.83
CA GLY A 30 16.82 19.39 -2.62
C GLY A 30 15.49 19.02 -1.94
N MET A 31 14.76 18.04 -2.48
CA MET A 31 13.51 17.54 -1.87
C MET A 31 13.68 16.15 -1.24
N THR A 32 12.83 15.83 -0.27
CA THR A 32 12.83 14.51 0.40
C THR A 32 12.41 13.41 -0.58
N SER A 33 11.41 13.68 -1.41
CA SER A 33 10.93 12.76 -2.43
C SER A 33 10.35 13.52 -3.61
N GLY A 34 10.20 12.84 -4.74
CA GLY A 34 9.36 13.31 -5.84
C GLY A 34 7.88 13.09 -5.52
N SER A 35 7.03 13.27 -6.53
CA SER A 35 5.60 12.96 -6.40
C SER A 35 5.42 11.52 -5.92
N PHE A 36 4.57 11.32 -4.93
CA PHE A 36 4.30 10.02 -4.35
C PHE A 36 2.79 9.81 -4.29
N GLY A 37 2.21 9.50 -5.47
CA GLY A 37 0.76 9.39 -5.62
C GLY A 37 0.25 7.98 -5.39
N PRO A 38 -0.93 7.84 -4.74
CA PRO A 38 -1.58 6.54 -4.67
C PRO A 38 -1.97 6.10 -6.08
N THR A 39 -1.72 4.84 -6.38
CA THR A 39 -2.14 4.24 -7.65
C THR A 39 -3.37 3.37 -7.42
N THR A 40 -4.10 3.11 -8.51
CA THR A 40 -5.17 2.12 -8.48
C THR A 40 -4.56 0.74 -8.30
N ALA A 41 -4.81 0.14 -7.16
CA ALA A 41 -4.17 -1.12 -6.78
C ALA A 41 -4.92 -2.37 -7.29
N GLY A 42 -5.94 -2.20 -8.12
CA GLY A 42 -6.80 -3.30 -8.59
C GLY A 42 -6.04 -4.47 -9.23
N ARG A 43 -4.95 -4.20 -9.93
CA ARG A 43 -4.10 -5.26 -10.50
C ARG A 43 -3.42 -6.15 -9.47
N MET A 44 -3.37 -5.72 -8.21
CA MET A 44 -2.78 -6.49 -7.12
C MET A 44 -3.82 -7.28 -6.32
N ASP A 45 -5.10 -7.12 -6.62
CA ASP A 45 -6.20 -7.68 -5.84
C ASP A 45 -6.13 -9.20 -5.73
N THR A 46 -5.70 -9.88 -6.79
CA THR A 46 -5.58 -11.35 -6.81
C THR A 46 -4.53 -11.89 -5.85
N TYR A 47 -3.59 -11.07 -5.41
CA TYR A 47 -2.52 -11.47 -4.49
C TYR A 47 -2.82 -11.17 -3.03
N VAL A 48 -3.81 -10.32 -2.76
CA VAL A 48 -4.09 -9.81 -1.41
C VAL A 48 -4.45 -10.93 -0.45
N ASP A 49 -5.34 -11.83 -0.84
CA ASP A 49 -5.77 -12.94 0.04
C ASP A 49 -4.58 -13.80 0.46
N LYS A 50 -3.71 -14.14 -0.47
CA LYS A 50 -2.53 -14.95 -0.18
C LYS A 50 -1.56 -14.25 0.76
N PHE A 51 -1.35 -12.96 0.58
CA PHE A 51 -0.51 -12.17 1.49
C PHE A 51 -1.15 -12.08 2.87
N GLN A 52 -2.44 -11.82 2.96
CA GLN A 52 -3.14 -11.71 4.24
C GLN A 52 -3.19 -13.04 5.00
N GLN A 53 -3.34 -14.17 4.31
CA GLN A 53 -3.24 -15.49 4.94
C GLN A 53 -1.89 -15.72 5.62
N ASN A 54 -0.85 -15.06 5.15
CA ASN A 54 0.50 -15.12 5.71
C ASN A 54 0.85 -13.93 6.62
N GLY A 55 -0.14 -13.14 7.01
CA GLY A 55 0.00 -12.02 7.94
C GLY A 55 0.52 -10.73 7.31
N GLY A 56 0.63 -10.66 5.97
CA GLY A 56 1.08 -9.47 5.27
C GLY A 56 -0.07 -8.66 4.67
N SER A 57 0.19 -7.42 4.31
CA SER A 57 -0.80 -6.51 3.70
C SER A 57 -2.12 -6.40 4.47
N MET A 58 -2.08 -6.54 5.79
CA MET A 58 -3.27 -6.47 6.63
C MET A 58 -3.88 -5.06 6.64
N VAL A 59 -3.06 -4.04 6.54
CA VAL A 59 -3.49 -2.65 6.37
C VAL A 59 -2.92 -2.16 5.06
N MET A 60 -3.80 -1.82 4.13
CA MET A 60 -3.44 -1.37 2.79
C MET A 60 -3.89 0.06 2.57
N LEU A 61 -3.05 0.87 1.93
CA LEU A 61 -3.40 2.22 1.49
C LEU A 61 -3.27 2.30 -0.03
N ALA A 62 -4.28 2.86 -0.68
CA ALA A 62 -4.25 3.16 -2.11
C ALA A 62 -5.39 4.12 -2.44
N LYS A 63 -5.72 4.26 -3.72
CA LYS A 63 -6.91 5.01 -4.13
C LYS A 63 -7.85 4.13 -4.95
N GLY A 64 -9.10 4.54 -5.00
CA GLY A 64 -10.12 3.91 -5.84
C GLY A 64 -10.74 2.67 -5.19
N ASN A 65 -11.63 2.06 -5.95
CA ASN A 65 -12.33 0.87 -5.51
C ASN A 65 -11.43 -0.36 -5.66
N ARG A 66 -11.68 -1.32 -4.80
CA ARG A 66 -11.05 -2.64 -4.90
C ARG A 66 -12.12 -3.66 -5.31
N SER A 67 -11.67 -4.82 -5.78
CA SER A 67 -12.57 -5.90 -6.18
C SER A 67 -13.27 -6.56 -4.99
N LYS A 68 -14.29 -7.35 -5.31
CA LYS A 68 -14.96 -8.19 -4.31
C LYS A 68 -13.97 -9.13 -3.61
N GLU A 69 -12.95 -9.61 -4.32
CA GLU A 69 -11.90 -10.47 -3.77
C GLU A 69 -11.20 -9.83 -2.57
N VAL A 70 -10.89 -8.54 -2.65
CA VAL A 70 -10.23 -7.82 -1.55
C VAL A 70 -11.18 -7.67 -0.37
N ARG A 71 -12.44 -7.37 -0.62
CA ARG A 71 -13.46 -7.27 0.43
C ARG A 71 -13.63 -8.59 1.17
N ASP A 72 -13.76 -9.69 0.43
CA ASP A 72 -13.89 -11.03 0.99
C ASP A 72 -12.62 -11.43 1.77
N SER A 73 -11.45 -11.07 1.27
CA SER A 73 -10.17 -11.30 1.94
C SER A 73 -10.06 -10.53 3.24
N CYS A 74 -10.43 -9.25 3.27
CA CYS A 74 -10.44 -8.46 4.50
C CYS A 74 -11.37 -9.06 5.56
N LYS A 75 -12.55 -9.50 5.15
CA LYS A 75 -13.49 -10.18 6.05
C LYS A 75 -12.93 -11.49 6.59
N LYS A 76 -12.34 -12.30 5.74
CA LYS A 76 -11.79 -13.62 6.10
C LYS A 76 -10.56 -13.51 6.98
N ASN A 77 -9.65 -12.59 6.67
CA ASN A 77 -8.33 -12.50 7.31
C ASN A 77 -8.23 -11.37 8.36
N GLY A 78 -9.23 -10.50 8.48
CA GLY A 78 -9.23 -9.40 9.43
C GLY A 78 -8.44 -8.18 8.97
N GLY A 79 -8.28 -7.99 7.66
CA GLY A 79 -7.56 -6.85 7.09
C GLY A 79 -8.42 -5.60 6.89
N PHE A 80 -7.74 -4.50 6.55
CA PHE A 80 -8.37 -3.20 6.26
C PHE A 80 -7.82 -2.61 4.98
N TYR A 81 -8.66 -1.94 4.22
CA TYR A 81 -8.26 -1.10 3.12
C TYR A 81 -8.59 0.36 3.42
N LEU A 82 -7.57 1.19 3.41
CA LEU A 82 -7.67 2.62 3.63
C LEU A 82 -7.53 3.36 2.31
N GLY A 83 -8.48 4.25 2.04
CA GLY A 83 -8.40 5.14 0.89
C GLY A 83 -7.65 6.42 1.27
N THR A 84 -6.83 6.90 0.36
CA THR A 84 -6.19 8.20 0.52
C THR A 84 -7.03 9.27 -0.19
N ILE A 85 -7.06 10.46 0.39
CA ILE A 85 -7.72 11.60 -0.24
C ILE A 85 -6.90 11.99 -1.47
N GLY A 86 -7.58 12.02 -2.62
CA GLY A 86 -6.96 12.45 -3.87
C GLY A 86 -6.52 13.91 -3.76
N GLY A 87 -5.28 14.18 -4.08
CA GLY A 87 -4.71 15.51 -4.17
C GLY A 87 -3.51 15.45 -5.09
N ALA A 88 -2.88 16.58 -5.36
CA ALA A 88 -1.65 16.56 -6.11
C ALA A 88 -0.61 15.67 -5.39
N ALA A 89 -0.10 14.68 -6.08
CA ALA A 89 0.85 13.72 -5.51
C ALA A 89 2.10 14.40 -4.92
N ALA A 90 2.50 15.52 -5.53
CA ALA A 90 3.60 16.34 -5.02
C ALA A 90 3.29 16.95 -3.66
N LYS A 91 2.05 17.38 -3.43
CA LYS A 91 1.62 17.95 -2.14
C LYS A 91 1.58 16.89 -1.06
N VAL A 92 1.09 15.71 -1.36
CA VAL A 92 1.09 14.57 -0.44
C VAL A 92 2.52 14.24 -0.02
N ALA A 93 3.44 14.16 -0.97
CA ALA A 93 4.84 13.89 -0.67
C ALA A 93 5.47 14.99 0.20
N SER A 94 5.22 16.26 -0.12
CA SER A 94 5.76 17.40 0.59
C SER A 94 5.23 17.52 2.02
N ASP A 95 3.92 17.33 2.22
CA ASP A 95 3.26 17.60 3.50
C ASP A 95 3.36 16.43 4.50
N TYR A 96 3.34 15.19 4.02
CA TYR A 96 3.14 14.02 4.87
C TYR A 96 4.30 13.03 4.86
N ILE A 97 5.12 12.99 3.81
CA ILE A 97 6.26 12.08 3.72
C ILE A 97 7.52 12.79 4.22
N LYS A 98 8.09 12.28 5.30
CA LYS A 98 9.26 12.90 5.96
C LYS A 98 10.58 12.27 5.54
N LYS A 99 10.56 10.98 5.17
CA LYS A 99 11.76 10.25 4.78
C LYS A 99 11.38 9.09 3.85
N ILE A 100 12.24 8.80 2.87
CA ILE A 100 12.11 7.61 2.02
C ILE A 100 13.45 6.92 1.88
N GLU A 101 13.42 5.60 1.80
CA GLU A 101 14.61 4.78 1.51
C GLU A 101 14.21 3.49 0.78
N ILE A 102 15.09 2.99 -0.10
CA ILE A 102 14.86 1.72 -0.77
C ILE A 102 15.20 0.59 0.20
N VAL A 103 14.28 -0.36 0.34
CA VAL A 103 14.46 -1.54 1.20
C VAL A 103 14.90 -2.74 0.36
N GLU A 104 14.31 -2.93 -0.82
CA GLU A 104 14.57 -4.09 -1.66
C GLU A 104 14.27 -3.80 -3.13
N TYR A 105 14.89 -4.56 -4.01
CA TYR A 105 14.74 -4.47 -5.47
C TYR A 105 15.11 -3.10 -6.06
N PRO A 106 16.29 -2.54 -5.71
CA PRO A 106 16.69 -1.22 -6.22
C PRO A 106 16.80 -1.17 -7.74
N GLU A 107 17.03 -2.30 -8.38
CA GLU A 107 17.11 -2.45 -9.83
C GLU A 107 15.78 -2.13 -10.55
N PHE A 108 14.66 -2.19 -9.84
CA PHE A 108 13.36 -1.84 -10.41
C PHE A 108 13.04 -0.34 -10.33
N GLY A 109 13.95 0.46 -9.80
CA GLY A 109 13.76 1.91 -9.73
C GLY A 109 12.51 2.31 -8.95
N MET A 110 11.57 2.97 -9.61
CA MET A 110 10.31 3.42 -8.98
C MET A 110 9.42 2.27 -8.50
N GLU A 111 9.58 1.08 -9.06
CA GLU A 111 8.83 -0.13 -8.66
C GLU A 111 9.54 -0.94 -7.58
N ALA A 112 10.64 -0.44 -7.04
CA ALA A 112 11.30 -1.03 -5.88
C ALA A 112 10.38 -1.02 -4.65
N VAL A 113 10.77 -1.75 -3.62
CA VAL A 113 10.11 -1.65 -2.31
C VAL A 113 10.75 -0.51 -1.53
N TRP A 114 9.94 0.45 -1.17
CA TRP A 114 10.36 1.65 -0.44
C TRP A 114 9.83 1.61 0.99
N LYS A 115 10.64 2.04 1.94
CA LYS A 115 10.20 2.39 3.28
C LYS A 115 9.98 3.90 3.32
N ILE A 116 8.79 4.31 3.70
CA ILE A 116 8.47 5.72 3.88
C ILE A 116 8.12 5.99 5.33
N GLU A 117 8.59 7.13 5.83
CA GLU A 117 8.19 7.65 7.12
C GLU A 117 7.19 8.77 6.88
N VAL A 118 6.00 8.62 7.45
CA VAL A 118 4.91 9.57 7.26
C VAL A 118 4.45 10.15 8.59
N GLU A 119 3.94 11.37 8.54
CA GLU A 119 3.37 12.05 9.70
C GLU A 119 2.01 12.62 9.34
N LYS A 120 0.98 12.26 10.12
CA LYS A 120 -0.40 12.75 9.95
C LYS A 120 -0.96 12.50 8.55
N PHE A 121 -0.59 11.40 7.93
CA PHE A 121 -1.04 11.03 6.59
C PHE A 121 -2.55 10.79 6.59
N PRO A 122 -3.35 11.56 5.82
CA PRO A 122 -4.80 11.44 5.85
C PRO A 122 -5.27 10.21 5.07
N ALA A 123 -6.09 9.39 5.72
CA ALA A 123 -6.69 8.21 5.10
C ALA A 123 -8.04 7.93 5.77
N PHE A 124 -8.92 7.25 5.07
CA PHE A 124 -10.21 6.83 5.60
C PHE A 124 -10.46 5.34 5.32
N VAL A 125 -11.22 4.69 6.19
CA VAL A 125 -11.52 3.26 6.02
C VAL A 125 -12.51 3.09 4.87
N VAL A 126 -12.09 2.38 3.83
CA VAL A 126 -12.94 2.01 2.70
C VAL A 126 -13.52 0.62 2.89
N ILE A 127 -12.68 -0.35 3.23
CA ILE A 127 -13.10 -1.72 3.51
C ILE A 127 -12.62 -2.09 4.92
N ASP A 128 -13.54 -2.51 5.77
CA ASP A 128 -13.23 -2.94 7.12
C ASP A 128 -13.05 -4.46 7.23
N ASN A 129 -12.69 -4.92 8.41
CA ASN A 129 -12.48 -6.33 8.70
C ASN A 129 -13.76 -7.17 8.78
N LYS A 130 -14.90 -6.55 8.59
CA LYS A 130 -16.22 -7.23 8.50
C LYS A 130 -16.69 -7.36 7.05
N GLY A 131 -15.92 -6.83 6.12
CA GLY A 131 -16.24 -6.83 4.70
C GLY A 131 -17.20 -5.73 4.26
N ASN A 132 -17.42 -4.72 5.10
CA ASN A 132 -18.17 -3.54 4.69
C ASN A 132 -17.33 -2.68 3.75
N ASP A 133 -17.94 -2.20 2.66
CA ASP A 133 -17.28 -1.37 1.66
C ASP A 133 -18.01 -0.04 1.53
N PHE A 134 -17.30 1.04 1.79
CA PHE A 134 -17.83 2.40 1.74
C PHE A 134 -18.47 2.75 0.39
N PHE A 135 -17.93 2.25 -0.71
CA PHE A 135 -18.41 2.57 -2.05
C PHE A 135 -19.60 1.70 -2.51
N GLU A 136 -19.97 0.69 -1.76
CA GLU A 136 -21.04 -0.23 -2.10
C GLU A 136 -22.31 -0.09 -1.23
N ASN A 137 -22.38 0.95 -0.47
CA ASN A 137 -23.56 1.25 0.36
C ASN A 137 -24.62 2.00 -0.43
#